data_f576b236e3ffe12e183ddc5319f5839c
#
_entry.id   f576b236e3ffe12e183ddc5319f5839c
#
_cell.length_a   1.000
_cell.length_b   1.000
_cell.length_c   1.000
_cell.angle_alpha   90.00
_cell.angle_beta   90.00
_cell.angle_gamma   90.00
#
_symmetry.space_group_name_H-M   'P 1'
#
loop_
_entity.id
_entity.type
_entity.pdbx_description
1 polymer ?
#
loop_
_entity_poly.entity_id
_entity_poly.type
_entity_poly.pdbx_seq_one_letter_code
_entity_poly.pdbx_strand_id
1 'polypeptide(L)'
;MEKKDIQNREDVFLLVSEFYKKVRIDSVLGPFFNTVISDWDEHIQRLTTFWESSLFLKTRYTGNPLQAHIKVDKDNNNSIAELHFGLWLNLWYQTIDELFVGDYAENAKRRARKMGTFLYLNIFQSRNQN
;
A
#
# COMPACT_ATOMS: atom_id res chain seq x y z
N MET A 1 -2.94 -9.80 -25.16
CA MET A 1 -3.70 -8.55 -24.97
C MET A 1 -2.77 -7.44 -24.53
N GLU A 2 -2.91 -6.30 -25.17
CA GLU A 2 -2.16 -5.13 -24.74
C GLU A 2 -2.69 -4.62 -23.41
N LYS A 3 -1.79 -4.32 -22.50
CA LYS A 3 -2.14 -3.70 -21.23
C LYS A 3 -2.48 -2.23 -21.48
N LYS A 4 -3.44 -1.72 -20.74
CA LYS A 4 -3.80 -0.29 -20.77
C LYS A 4 -3.37 0.38 -19.48
N ASP A 5 -3.45 1.71 -19.46
CA ASP A 5 -3.17 2.48 -18.24
C ASP A 5 -4.36 2.42 -17.27
N ILE A 6 -4.12 2.81 -16.03
CA ILE A 6 -5.15 2.95 -15.01
C ILE A 6 -6.05 4.13 -15.40
N GLN A 7 -7.37 3.90 -15.50
CA GLN A 7 -8.29 4.90 -16.04
C GLN A 7 -9.35 5.38 -15.04
N ASN A 8 -9.71 4.54 -14.08
CA ASN A 8 -10.86 4.80 -13.23
C ASN A 8 -10.75 4.06 -11.89
N ARG A 9 -11.77 4.22 -11.06
CA ARG A 9 -11.81 3.58 -9.73
C ARG A 9 -11.79 2.05 -9.84
N GLU A 10 -12.47 1.50 -10.82
CA GLU A 10 -12.53 0.04 -11.00
C GLU A 10 -11.14 -0.53 -11.27
N ASP A 11 -10.33 0.19 -12.04
CA ASP A 11 -8.94 -0.21 -12.29
C ASP A 11 -8.11 -0.13 -11.01
N VAL A 12 -8.28 0.93 -10.21
CA VAL A 12 -7.61 1.06 -8.92
C VAL A 12 -8.03 -0.06 -7.97
N PHE A 13 -9.32 -0.37 -7.94
CA PHE A 13 -9.85 -1.45 -7.10
C PHE A 13 -9.23 -2.80 -7.49
N LEU A 14 -9.14 -3.07 -8.80
CA LEU A 14 -8.49 -4.29 -9.28
C LEU A 14 -7.04 -4.36 -8.83
N LEU A 15 -6.30 -3.27 -9.00
CA LEU A 15 -4.89 -3.20 -8.62
C LEU A 15 -4.72 -3.46 -7.11
N VAL A 16 -5.48 -2.77 -6.28
CA VAL A 16 -5.40 -2.89 -4.83
C VAL A 16 -5.79 -4.32 -4.39
N SER A 17 -6.85 -4.87 -4.99
CA SER A 17 -7.33 -6.20 -4.65
C SER A 17 -6.31 -7.28 -5.00
N GLU A 18 -5.73 -7.22 -6.19
CA GLU A 18 -4.74 -8.20 -6.62
C GLU A 18 -3.43 -8.07 -5.82
N PHE A 19 -3.04 -6.85 -5.49
CA PHE A 19 -1.88 -6.59 -4.63
C PHE A 19 -2.07 -7.24 -3.26
N TYR A 20 -3.20 -7.02 -2.60
CA TYR A 20 -3.41 -7.56 -1.26
C TYR A 20 -3.62 -9.06 -1.23
N LYS A 21 -4.07 -9.67 -2.33
CA LYS A 21 -4.03 -11.14 -2.43
C LYS A 21 -2.60 -11.66 -2.24
N LYS A 22 -1.62 -10.99 -2.86
CA LYS A 22 -0.21 -11.36 -2.73
C LYS A 22 0.32 -11.08 -1.33
N VAL A 23 0.00 -9.92 -0.76
CA VAL A 23 0.45 -9.53 0.58
C VAL A 23 -0.05 -10.51 1.64
N ARG A 24 -1.32 -10.90 1.55
CA ARG A 24 -1.95 -11.77 2.56
C ARG A 24 -1.36 -13.17 2.61
N ILE A 25 -0.85 -13.67 1.50
CA ILE A 25 -0.24 -15.00 1.43
C ILE A 25 1.28 -14.96 1.56
N ASP A 26 1.88 -13.76 1.54
CA ASP A 26 3.33 -13.61 1.71
C ASP A 26 3.72 -14.04 3.12
N SER A 27 4.78 -14.84 3.23
CA SER A 27 5.19 -15.40 4.51
C SER A 27 5.73 -14.38 5.49
N VAL A 28 6.23 -13.25 4.98
CA VAL A 28 6.79 -12.18 5.80
C VAL A 28 5.75 -11.09 6.08
N LEU A 29 5.06 -10.61 5.04
CA LEU A 29 4.11 -9.50 5.16
C LEU A 29 2.75 -9.94 5.71
N GLY A 30 2.27 -11.13 5.33
CA GLY A 30 0.96 -11.61 5.72
C GLY A 30 0.69 -11.52 7.22
N PRO A 31 1.60 -11.98 8.08
CA PRO A 31 1.38 -11.93 9.54
C PRO A 31 1.14 -10.52 10.09
N PHE A 32 1.81 -9.49 9.53
CA PHE A 32 1.59 -8.11 9.98
C PHE A 32 0.18 -7.63 9.66
N PHE A 33 -0.32 -7.94 8.47
CA PHE A 33 -1.61 -7.43 8.01
C PHE A 33 -2.77 -8.28 8.51
N ASN A 34 -2.62 -9.60 8.51
CA ASN A 34 -3.72 -10.50 8.88
C ASN A 34 -4.07 -10.43 10.36
N THR A 35 -3.15 -10.04 11.23
CA THR A 35 -3.42 -9.88 12.66
C THR A 35 -4.13 -8.56 12.99
N VAL A 36 -3.97 -7.54 12.14
CA VAL A 36 -4.50 -6.20 12.40
C VAL A 36 -5.80 -5.95 11.65
N ILE A 37 -5.94 -6.49 10.45
CA ILE A 37 -7.08 -6.24 9.57
C ILE A 37 -8.06 -7.39 9.70
N SER A 38 -9.25 -7.10 10.24
CA SER A 38 -10.34 -8.08 10.37
C SER A 38 -11.34 -7.98 9.22
N ASP A 39 -11.57 -6.76 8.71
CA ASP A 39 -12.50 -6.51 7.62
C ASP A 39 -11.71 -6.11 6.37
N TRP A 40 -11.34 -7.10 5.56
CA TRP A 40 -10.55 -6.88 4.36
C TRP A 40 -11.33 -6.14 3.28
N ASP A 41 -12.62 -6.36 3.15
CA ASP A 41 -13.44 -5.67 2.15
C ASP A 41 -13.44 -4.17 2.41
N GLU A 42 -13.67 -3.75 3.65
CA GLU A 42 -13.62 -2.34 4.03
C GLU A 42 -12.22 -1.76 3.80
N HIS A 43 -11.18 -2.49 4.20
CA HIS A 43 -9.80 -2.04 4.07
C HIS A 43 -9.44 -1.79 2.61
N ILE A 44 -9.79 -2.73 1.73
CA ILE A 44 -9.52 -2.61 0.29
C ILE A 44 -10.28 -1.43 -0.30
N GLN A 45 -11.55 -1.22 0.09
CA GLN A 45 -12.31 -0.05 -0.36
C GLN A 45 -11.68 1.25 0.07
N ARG A 46 -11.20 1.32 1.31
CA ARG A 46 -10.52 2.52 1.84
C ARG A 46 -9.24 2.81 1.07
N LEU A 47 -8.44 1.79 0.78
CA LEU A 47 -7.20 1.96 0.05
C LEU A 47 -7.46 2.27 -1.43
N THR A 48 -8.52 1.73 -2.01
CA THR A 48 -8.96 2.10 -3.35
C THR A 48 -9.25 3.60 -3.41
N THR A 49 -9.99 4.12 -2.43
CA THR A 49 -10.28 5.55 -2.33
C THR A 49 -9.00 6.37 -2.16
N PHE A 50 -8.07 5.91 -1.34
CA PHE A 50 -6.77 6.56 -1.16
C PHE A 50 -6.02 6.68 -2.48
N TRP A 51 -5.87 5.57 -3.20
CA TRP A 51 -5.12 5.56 -4.46
C TRP A 51 -5.85 6.30 -5.57
N GLU A 52 -7.17 6.21 -5.63
CA GLU A 52 -7.98 7.01 -6.56
C GLU A 52 -7.75 8.50 -6.32
N SER A 53 -7.79 8.92 -5.07
CA SER A 53 -7.58 10.31 -4.71
C SER A 53 -6.17 10.77 -5.07
N SER A 54 -5.18 9.94 -4.84
CA SER A 54 -3.78 10.24 -5.12
C SER A 54 -3.52 10.33 -6.62
N LEU A 55 -3.98 9.36 -7.40
CA LEU A 55 -3.66 9.28 -8.83
C LEU A 55 -4.46 10.27 -9.66
N PHE A 56 -5.72 10.54 -9.28
CA PHE A 56 -6.62 11.38 -10.05
C PHE A 56 -6.88 12.74 -9.39
N LEU A 57 -6.13 13.07 -8.34
CA LEU A 57 -6.21 14.35 -7.62
C LEU A 57 -7.61 14.63 -7.05
N LYS A 58 -8.27 13.58 -6.54
CA LYS A 58 -9.55 13.71 -5.84
C LYS A 58 -9.32 13.81 -4.33
N THR A 59 -10.23 14.49 -3.62
CA THR A 59 -10.04 14.77 -2.18
C THR A 59 -11.02 14.00 -1.30
N ARG A 60 -11.28 12.74 -1.63
CA ARG A 60 -12.25 11.92 -0.90
C ARG A 60 -11.66 11.15 0.28
N TYR A 61 -10.34 10.98 0.32
CA TYR A 61 -9.70 10.21 1.36
C TYR A 61 -9.52 11.04 2.62
N THR A 62 -9.98 10.52 3.76
CA THR A 62 -9.91 11.19 5.05
C THR A 62 -9.07 10.43 6.10
N GLY A 63 -8.49 9.30 5.74
CA GLY A 63 -7.70 8.52 6.66
C GLY A 63 -6.29 9.06 6.88
N ASN A 64 -5.56 8.41 7.78
CA ASN A 64 -4.18 8.78 8.11
C ASN A 64 -3.27 7.55 7.98
N PRO A 65 -2.67 7.32 6.79
CA PRO A 65 -1.82 6.14 6.58
C PRO A 65 -0.60 6.10 7.48
N LEU A 66 -0.03 7.27 7.81
CA LEU A 66 1.14 7.33 8.69
C LEU A 66 0.81 6.78 10.07
N GLN A 67 -0.28 7.24 10.68
CA GLN A 67 -0.67 6.78 12.01
C GLN A 67 -1.05 5.30 12.00
N ALA A 68 -1.72 4.83 10.95
CA ALA A 68 -2.07 3.42 10.82
C ALA A 68 -0.82 2.54 10.78
N HIS A 69 0.21 2.94 10.03
CA HIS A 69 1.46 2.19 9.92
C HIS A 69 2.27 2.23 11.23
N ILE A 70 2.28 3.35 11.93
CA ILE A 70 2.91 3.45 13.24
C ILE A 70 2.23 2.49 14.22
N LYS A 71 0.92 2.41 14.20
CA LYS A 71 0.17 1.49 15.06
C LYS A 71 0.51 0.04 14.74
N VAL A 72 0.57 -0.34 13.47
CA VAL A 72 0.94 -1.71 13.07
C VAL A 72 2.33 -2.06 13.59
N ASP A 73 3.29 -1.15 13.48
CA ASP A 73 4.64 -1.37 13.99
C ASP A 73 4.63 -1.59 15.51
N LYS A 74 3.92 -0.75 16.26
CA LYS A 74 3.83 -0.87 17.72
C LYS A 74 3.12 -2.17 18.14
N ASP A 75 2.01 -2.51 17.46
CA ASP A 75 1.24 -3.72 17.77
C ASP A 75 2.05 -4.99 17.49
N ASN A 76 3.10 -4.90 16.67
CA ASN A 76 3.99 -6.00 16.34
C ASN A 76 5.38 -5.83 16.99
N ASN A 77 5.45 -5.20 18.16
CA ASN A 77 6.67 -5.02 18.96
C ASN A 77 7.76 -4.23 18.21
N ASN A 78 7.35 -3.24 17.44
CA ASN A 78 8.27 -2.39 16.66
C ASN A 78 9.14 -3.22 15.69
N SER A 79 8.56 -4.24 15.08
CA SER A 79 9.31 -5.19 14.26
C SER A 79 9.28 -4.88 12.76
N ILE A 80 8.60 -3.79 12.33
CA ILE A 80 8.63 -3.40 10.92
C ILE A 80 10.02 -2.88 10.58
N ALA A 81 10.60 -3.40 9.51
CA ALA A 81 11.96 -3.07 9.09
C ALA A 81 11.97 -2.65 7.61
N GLU A 82 13.11 -2.11 7.16
CA GLU A 82 13.30 -1.72 5.76
C GLU A 82 12.97 -2.86 4.81
N LEU A 83 13.30 -4.09 5.18
CA LEU A 83 12.96 -5.29 4.40
C LEU A 83 11.47 -5.38 4.10
N HIS A 84 10.61 -5.07 5.07
CA HIS A 84 9.15 -5.14 4.89
C HIS A 84 8.66 -4.15 3.84
N PHE A 85 9.20 -2.93 3.84
CA PHE A 85 8.87 -1.92 2.83
C PHE A 85 9.38 -2.33 1.45
N GLY A 86 10.58 -2.94 1.39
CA GLY A 86 11.13 -3.46 0.13
C GLY A 86 10.25 -4.55 -0.46
N LEU A 87 9.82 -5.50 0.35
CA LEU A 87 8.92 -6.57 -0.09
C LEU A 87 7.58 -6.01 -0.56
N TRP A 88 7.02 -5.06 0.20
CA TRP A 88 5.76 -4.40 -0.14
C TRP A 88 5.86 -3.69 -1.50
N LEU A 89 6.93 -2.92 -1.72
CA LEU A 89 7.16 -2.23 -2.99
C LEU A 89 7.34 -3.21 -4.15
N ASN A 90 8.08 -4.29 -3.96
CA ASN A 90 8.28 -5.29 -5.00
C ASN A 90 6.97 -5.93 -5.43
N LEU A 91 6.11 -6.27 -4.48
CA LEU A 91 4.79 -6.84 -4.80
C LEU A 91 3.89 -5.82 -5.50
N TRP A 92 3.97 -4.54 -5.08
CA TRP A 92 3.21 -3.46 -5.72
C TRP A 92 3.65 -3.26 -7.18
N TYR A 93 4.95 -3.18 -7.42
CA TYR A 93 5.50 -3.06 -8.77
C TYR A 93 5.12 -4.25 -9.64
N GLN A 94 5.26 -5.46 -9.10
CA GLN A 94 4.90 -6.68 -9.80
C GLN A 94 3.42 -6.66 -10.22
N THR A 95 2.55 -6.28 -9.31
CA THR A 95 1.10 -6.23 -9.57
C THR A 95 0.78 -5.21 -10.66
N ILE A 96 1.38 -4.02 -10.56
CA ILE A 96 1.18 -2.98 -11.58
C ILE A 96 1.63 -3.50 -12.95
N ASP A 97 2.82 -4.09 -13.02
CA ASP A 97 3.37 -4.58 -14.30
C ASP A 97 2.54 -5.72 -14.90
N GLU A 98 1.90 -6.52 -14.07
CA GLU A 98 1.00 -7.57 -14.55
C GLU A 98 -0.28 -7.02 -15.17
N LEU A 99 -0.79 -5.90 -14.66
CA LEU A 99 -2.13 -5.42 -14.98
C LEU A 99 -2.16 -4.18 -15.90
N PHE A 100 -1.18 -3.29 -15.76
CA PHE A 100 -1.26 -1.97 -16.39
C PHE A 100 0.08 -1.52 -16.96
N VAL A 101 0.00 -0.56 -17.92
CA VAL A 101 1.15 0.16 -18.47
C VAL A 101 0.70 1.58 -18.83
N GLY A 102 1.52 2.57 -18.51
CA GLY A 102 1.25 3.97 -18.86
C GLY A 102 1.66 4.94 -17.76
N ASP A 103 1.28 6.21 -17.93
CA ASP A 103 1.70 7.29 -17.03
C ASP A 103 1.12 7.13 -15.63
N TYR A 104 -0.15 6.75 -15.50
CA TYR A 104 -0.75 6.53 -14.18
C TYR A 104 -0.12 5.31 -13.50
N ALA A 105 0.18 4.25 -14.26
CA ALA A 105 0.88 3.08 -13.71
C ALA A 105 2.25 3.48 -13.16
N GLU A 106 3.02 4.28 -13.90
CA GLU A 106 4.32 4.76 -13.45
C GLU A 106 4.20 5.71 -12.25
N ASN A 107 3.16 6.55 -12.22
CA ASN A 107 2.89 7.42 -11.06
C ASN A 107 2.55 6.60 -9.81
N ALA A 108 1.79 5.52 -9.96
CA ALA A 108 1.47 4.63 -8.84
C ALA A 108 2.74 4.03 -8.24
N LYS A 109 3.71 3.64 -9.07
CA LYS A 109 5.00 3.14 -8.61
C LYS A 109 5.78 4.21 -7.85
N ARG A 110 5.91 5.40 -8.44
CA ARG A 110 6.67 6.51 -7.83
C ARG A 110 6.08 6.96 -6.50
N ARG A 111 4.76 7.09 -6.44
CA ARG A 111 4.08 7.52 -5.21
C ARG A 111 4.23 6.49 -4.10
N ALA A 112 4.12 5.21 -4.44
CA ALA A 112 4.32 4.14 -3.48
C ALA A 112 5.74 4.15 -2.91
N ARG A 113 6.75 4.37 -3.75
CA ARG A 113 8.14 4.42 -3.31
C ARG A 113 8.39 5.60 -2.37
N LYS A 114 7.88 6.79 -2.73
CA LYS A 114 8.02 7.97 -1.87
C LYS A 114 7.29 7.78 -0.54
N MET A 115 6.09 7.25 -0.58
CA MET A 115 5.29 7.01 0.61
C MET A 115 5.95 5.98 1.51
N GLY A 116 6.47 4.90 0.93
CA GLY A 116 7.16 3.85 1.70
C GLY A 116 8.38 4.40 2.44
N THR A 117 9.19 5.20 1.76
CA THR A 117 10.35 5.84 2.39
C THR A 117 9.92 6.79 3.52
N PHE A 118 8.93 7.63 3.26
CA PHE A 118 8.40 8.56 4.26
C PHE A 118 7.86 7.82 5.48
N LEU A 119 7.05 6.79 5.27
CA LEU A 119 6.47 6.01 6.36
C LEU A 119 7.55 5.30 7.18
N TYR A 120 8.52 4.69 6.52
CA TYR A 120 9.61 4.01 7.22
C TYR A 120 10.40 4.96 8.12
N LEU A 121 10.79 6.13 7.59
CA LEU A 121 11.54 7.12 8.36
C LEU A 121 10.73 7.62 9.57
N ASN A 122 9.45 7.85 9.40
CA ASN A 122 8.60 8.32 10.49
C ASN A 122 8.36 7.25 11.55
N ILE A 123 8.22 5.98 11.15
CA ILE A 123 8.12 4.87 12.09
C ILE A 123 9.41 4.77 12.91
N PHE A 124 10.57 4.86 12.26
CA PHE A 124 11.86 4.82 12.94
C PHE A 124 11.99 5.95 13.95
N GLN A 125 11.63 7.19 13.58
CA GLN A 125 11.64 8.33 14.48
C GLN A 125 10.68 8.15 15.66
N SER A 126 9.50 7.56 15.41
CA SER A 126 8.53 7.27 16.47
C SER A 126 9.12 6.33 17.54
N ARG A 127 9.91 5.34 17.13
CA ARG A 127 10.60 4.45 18.08
C ARG A 127 11.58 5.21 18.97
N ASN A 128 12.29 6.17 18.38
CA ASN A 128 13.33 6.93 19.08
C ASN A 128 12.77 7.99 20.03
N GLN A 129 11.48 8.29 19.96
CA GLN A 129 10.81 9.26 20.82
C GLN A 129 10.27 8.66 22.11
N ASN A 130 10.42 7.37 22.30
CA ASN A 130 9.94 6.70 23.50
C ASN A 130 11.00 6.78 24.64
#